data_040246092c02c9004578878c3362bb4c
#
_entry.id   040246092c02c9004578878c3362bb4c
#
_cell.length_a   1.000
_cell.length_b   1.000
_cell.length_c   1.000
_cell.angle_alpha   90.00
_cell.angle_beta   90.00
_cell.angle_gamma   90.00
#
_symmetry.space_group_name_H-M   'P 1'
#
loop_
_entity.id
_entity.type
_entity.pdbx_description
1 polymer ?
#
loop_
_entity_poly.entity_id
_entity_poly.type
_entity_poly.pdbx_seq_one_letter_code
_entity_poly.pdbx_strand_id
1 'polypeptide(L)'
;VPAQPAVSIHGLRKFYGDTRAVDGLDLEIRTGECFGLLGPNGAGKTTTVEICEGLNQPDSGTVTILGRQWATDAADLRPRIGVSLQETQLAEKLTVEETLRLFRSFYHGGPTVDTVIGQVQLNEKRRSRVGQLSGGQKQRMALACALVGDPELLFLDEPTTGLDPQSRRQLWDLIEQFKAQGRTVLLTTHYMEEAERLCDRVAIVDHGRVIALGTPCELIASLGSEHVVEFTLLDGKSPDDNELRALGGVHAVRRTGERIFLEISQLHETLPPLLNMLERLGTGFAELRTHTATLEDVFVSLTGRSLREE
;
A
#
# COMPACT_ATOMS: atom_id res chain seq x y z
N VAL A 1 -19.43 -4.94 -23.44
CA VAL A 1 -19.40 -3.65 -22.73
C VAL A 1 -18.28 -3.76 -21.72
N PRO A 2 -17.28 -2.87 -21.70
CA PRO A 2 -16.26 -2.90 -20.67
C PRO A 2 -16.94 -2.85 -19.28
N ALA A 3 -16.46 -3.68 -18.36
CA ALA A 3 -16.98 -3.70 -17.00
C ALA A 3 -16.82 -2.31 -16.39
N GLN A 4 -17.87 -1.81 -15.74
CA GLN A 4 -17.83 -0.50 -15.09
C GLN A 4 -16.78 -0.53 -13.95
N PRO A 5 -15.91 0.48 -13.83
CA PRO A 5 -14.92 0.51 -12.75
C PRO A 5 -15.60 0.59 -11.37
N ALA A 6 -14.98 -0.04 -10.39
CA ALA A 6 -15.45 0.03 -9.02
C ALA A 6 -15.21 1.42 -8.40
N VAL A 7 -14.10 2.07 -8.78
CA VAL A 7 -13.78 3.46 -8.40
C VAL A 7 -13.31 4.21 -9.63
N SER A 8 -13.83 5.40 -9.85
CA SER A 8 -13.37 6.30 -10.91
C SER A 8 -13.21 7.70 -10.34
N ILE A 9 -12.02 8.27 -10.48
CA ILE A 9 -11.63 9.58 -9.97
C ILE A 9 -11.11 10.40 -11.15
N HIS A 10 -11.64 11.61 -11.34
CA HIS A 10 -11.21 12.52 -12.38
C HIS A 10 -10.93 13.92 -11.83
N GLY A 11 -9.70 14.37 -11.99
CA GLY A 11 -9.25 15.71 -11.64
C GLY A 11 -9.46 16.04 -10.16
N LEU A 12 -9.36 15.05 -9.26
CA LEU A 12 -9.65 15.22 -7.84
C LEU A 12 -8.68 16.22 -7.21
N ARG A 13 -9.24 17.21 -6.49
CA ARG A 13 -8.48 18.17 -5.71
C ARG A 13 -9.07 18.33 -4.32
N LYS A 14 -8.15 18.45 -3.34
CA LYS A 14 -8.48 18.73 -1.94
C LYS A 14 -7.41 19.60 -1.32
N PHE A 15 -7.86 20.67 -0.66
CA PHE A 15 -6.99 21.63 0.01
C PHE A 15 -7.37 21.73 1.50
N TYR A 16 -6.37 21.91 2.34
CA TYR A 16 -6.52 22.24 3.75
C TYR A 16 -5.71 23.54 4.01
N GLY A 17 -6.40 24.69 3.97
CA GLY A 17 -5.74 25.98 3.94
C GLY A 17 -4.83 26.09 2.72
N ASP A 18 -3.54 26.35 2.94
CA ASP A 18 -2.53 26.45 1.88
C ASP A 18 -1.98 25.10 1.41
N THR A 19 -2.30 24.01 2.14
CA THR A 19 -1.79 22.67 1.83
C THR A 19 -2.64 22.00 0.75
N ARG A 20 -2.01 21.61 -0.36
CA ARG A 20 -2.63 20.82 -1.43
C ARG A 20 -2.49 19.34 -1.10
N ALA A 21 -3.48 18.77 -0.40
CA ALA A 21 -3.46 17.37 -0.04
C ALA A 21 -3.64 16.45 -1.27
N VAL A 22 -4.52 16.84 -2.21
CA VAL A 22 -4.71 16.19 -3.51
C VAL A 22 -4.75 17.27 -4.60
N ASP A 23 -3.98 17.11 -5.68
CA ASP A 23 -3.81 18.14 -6.71
C ASP A 23 -3.98 17.59 -8.13
N GLY A 24 -5.21 17.31 -8.53
CA GLY A 24 -5.56 16.86 -9.87
C GLY A 24 -5.29 15.35 -10.06
N LEU A 25 -5.72 14.52 -9.09
CA LEU A 25 -5.54 13.07 -9.14
C LEU A 25 -6.59 12.44 -10.03
N ASP A 26 -6.11 11.62 -11.01
CA ASP A 26 -6.92 10.76 -11.86
C ASP A 26 -6.61 9.30 -11.54
N LEU A 27 -7.65 8.48 -11.34
CA LEU A 27 -7.48 7.08 -10.98
C LEU A 27 -8.70 6.25 -11.38
N GLU A 28 -8.46 5.03 -11.88
CA GLU A 28 -9.50 4.05 -12.15
C GLU A 28 -9.14 2.69 -11.55
N ILE A 29 -10.06 2.14 -10.73
CA ILE A 29 -9.95 0.83 -10.11
C ILE A 29 -11.00 -0.08 -10.73
N ARG A 30 -10.56 -1.23 -11.25
CA ARG A 30 -11.43 -2.20 -11.90
C ARG A 30 -12.21 -3.00 -10.88
N THR A 31 -13.39 -3.47 -11.24
CA THR A 31 -14.15 -4.39 -10.40
C THR A 31 -13.38 -5.72 -10.25
N GLY A 32 -13.28 -6.21 -9.02
CA GLY A 32 -12.64 -7.49 -8.69
C GLY A 32 -11.11 -7.44 -8.56
N GLU A 33 -10.48 -6.25 -8.70
CA GLU A 33 -9.04 -6.12 -8.44
C GLU A 33 -8.74 -5.69 -6.99
N CYS A 34 -7.57 -6.07 -6.51
CA CYS A 34 -6.94 -5.47 -5.35
C CYS A 34 -6.02 -4.36 -5.83
N PHE A 35 -6.33 -3.13 -5.48
CA PHE A 35 -5.60 -1.94 -5.88
C PHE A 35 -4.88 -1.30 -4.70
N GLY A 36 -3.58 -1.02 -4.87
CA GLY A 36 -2.74 -0.38 -3.87
C GLY A 36 -2.52 1.11 -4.16
N LEU A 37 -2.74 1.95 -3.15
CA LEU A 37 -2.37 3.36 -3.18
C LEU A 37 -1.14 3.56 -2.28
N LEU A 38 0.02 3.73 -2.89
CA LEU A 38 1.31 3.79 -2.23
C LEU A 38 1.86 5.21 -2.20
N GLY A 39 2.67 5.49 -1.20
CA GLY A 39 3.36 6.79 -1.09
C GLY A 39 3.73 7.12 0.35
N PRO A 40 4.53 8.17 0.58
CA PRO A 40 4.93 8.59 1.91
C PRO A 40 3.76 9.18 2.70
N ASN A 41 4.01 9.43 3.99
CA ASN A 41 3.08 10.20 4.81
C ASN A 41 2.88 11.60 4.19
N GLY A 42 1.66 12.10 4.22
CA GLY A 42 1.34 13.40 3.62
C GLY A 42 1.22 13.40 2.08
N ALA A 43 1.40 12.27 1.38
CA ALA A 43 1.25 12.19 -0.07
C ALA A 43 -0.19 12.38 -0.58
N GLY A 44 -1.20 12.37 0.31
CA GLY A 44 -2.62 12.52 -0.04
C GLY A 44 -3.40 11.20 -0.12
N LYS A 45 -2.80 10.07 0.25
CA LYS A 45 -3.44 8.73 0.22
C LYS A 45 -4.72 8.68 1.05
N THR A 46 -4.61 8.93 2.36
CA THR A 46 -5.73 8.90 3.31
C THR A 46 -6.83 9.88 2.89
N THR A 47 -6.47 11.11 2.49
CA THR A 47 -7.45 12.09 2.00
C THR A 47 -8.20 11.59 0.76
N THR A 48 -7.49 10.94 -0.18
CA THR A 48 -8.12 10.36 -1.38
C THR A 48 -9.08 9.24 -0.99
N VAL A 49 -8.67 8.35 -0.09
CA VAL A 49 -9.51 7.23 0.39
C VAL A 49 -10.71 7.74 1.17
N GLU A 50 -10.55 8.69 2.11
CA GLU A 50 -11.67 9.32 2.84
C GLU A 50 -12.72 9.93 1.92
N ILE A 51 -12.30 10.53 0.79
CA ILE A 51 -13.24 11.05 -0.21
C ILE A 51 -13.97 9.90 -0.92
N CYS A 52 -13.28 8.81 -1.25
CA CYS A 52 -13.89 7.61 -1.84
C CYS A 52 -14.86 6.92 -0.87
N GLU A 53 -14.60 6.96 0.42
CA GLU A 53 -15.45 6.43 1.49
C GLU A 53 -16.66 7.32 1.80
N GLY A 54 -16.65 8.57 1.32
CA GLY A 54 -17.69 9.57 1.61
C GLY A 54 -17.56 10.20 2.99
N LEU A 55 -16.41 10.09 3.63
CA LEU A 55 -16.08 10.73 4.91
C LEU A 55 -15.61 12.17 4.71
N ASN A 56 -15.12 12.50 3.53
CA ASN A 56 -14.64 13.82 3.16
C ASN A 56 -15.22 14.24 1.81
N GLN A 57 -15.28 15.57 1.54
CA GLN A 57 -15.77 16.09 0.27
C GLN A 57 -14.60 16.64 -0.57
N PRO A 58 -14.58 16.40 -1.89
CA PRO A 58 -13.62 17.04 -2.77
C PRO A 58 -13.91 18.54 -2.90
N ASP A 59 -12.86 19.34 -3.12
CA ASP A 59 -13.04 20.77 -3.46
C ASP A 59 -13.29 20.93 -4.97
N SER A 60 -12.76 20.02 -5.79
CA SER A 60 -13.10 19.91 -7.22
C SER A 60 -12.76 18.51 -7.74
N GLY A 61 -13.24 18.22 -8.96
CA GLY A 61 -13.15 16.90 -9.57
C GLY A 61 -14.39 16.06 -9.34
N THR A 62 -14.38 14.84 -9.86
CA THR A 62 -15.50 13.89 -9.72
C THR A 62 -15.00 12.56 -9.20
N VAL A 63 -15.76 11.97 -8.26
CA VAL A 63 -15.51 10.63 -7.72
C VAL A 63 -16.78 9.82 -7.87
N THR A 64 -16.62 8.65 -8.50
CA THR A 64 -17.70 7.70 -8.72
C THR A 64 -17.32 6.37 -8.10
N ILE A 65 -18.17 5.82 -7.24
CA ILE A 65 -17.99 4.56 -6.54
C ILE A 65 -19.09 3.60 -6.99
N LEU A 66 -18.73 2.44 -7.52
CA LEU A 66 -19.68 1.44 -8.04
C LEU A 66 -20.73 2.06 -8.99
N GLY A 67 -20.29 3.05 -9.81
CA GLY A 67 -21.13 3.79 -10.75
C GLY A 67 -22.04 4.85 -10.13
N ARG A 68 -21.84 5.25 -8.87
CA ARG A 68 -22.68 6.14 -8.08
C ARG A 68 -21.85 7.26 -7.45
N GLN A 69 -22.53 8.32 -7.00
CA GLN A 69 -21.90 9.46 -6.32
C GLN A 69 -22.44 9.61 -4.90
N TRP A 70 -21.58 9.93 -3.95
CA TRP A 70 -21.95 10.13 -2.55
C TRP A 70 -23.02 11.21 -2.35
N ALA A 71 -22.97 12.28 -3.15
CA ALA A 71 -23.89 13.41 -3.02
C ALA A 71 -25.36 13.02 -3.26
N THR A 72 -25.60 12.01 -4.13
CA THR A 72 -26.96 11.59 -4.55
C THR A 72 -27.34 10.20 -4.08
N ASP A 73 -26.35 9.29 -3.96
CA ASP A 73 -26.60 7.84 -3.84
C ASP A 73 -26.07 7.24 -2.53
N ALA A 74 -25.83 8.06 -1.50
CA ALA A 74 -25.22 7.61 -0.24
C ALA A 74 -25.96 6.42 0.42
N ALA A 75 -27.29 6.39 0.34
CA ALA A 75 -28.09 5.29 0.90
C ALA A 75 -27.85 3.94 0.20
N ASP A 76 -27.59 3.98 -1.12
CA ASP A 76 -27.30 2.81 -1.94
C ASP A 76 -25.83 2.37 -1.82
N LEU A 77 -24.91 3.31 -1.57
CA LEU A 77 -23.47 3.02 -1.46
C LEU A 77 -23.10 2.39 -0.13
N ARG A 78 -23.61 2.94 0.99
CA ARG A 78 -23.24 2.48 2.34
C ARG A 78 -23.33 0.98 2.56
N PRO A 79 -24.39 0.27 2.15
CA PRO A 79 -24.47 -1.18 2.34
C PRO A 79 -23.54 -1.99 1.43
N ARG A 80 -23.00 -1.38 0.35
CA ARG A 80 -22.17 -2.04 -0.66
C ARG A 80 -20.67 -1.89 -0.43
N ILE A 81 -20.28 -1.04 0.53
CA ILE A 81 -18.89 -0.79 0.87
C ILE A 81 -18.58 -1.25 2.29
N GLY A 82 -17.36 -1.72 2.49
CA GLY A 82 -16.76 -1.98 3.80
C GLY A 82 -15.57 -1.05 4.02
N VAL A 83 -15.42 -0.53 5.23
CA VAL A 83 -14.34 0.40 5.56
C VAL A 83 -13.63 -0.10 6.81
N SER A 84 -12.30 -0.20 6.74
CA SER A 84 -11.42 -0.44 7.89
C SER A 84 -10.39 0.68 7.97
N LEU A 85 -10.62 1.60 8.88
CA LEU A 85 -9.76 2.75 9.12
C LEU A 85 -8.46 2.33 9.84
N GLN A 86 -7.41 3.13 9.70
CA GLN A 86 -6.11 2.93 10.35
C GLN A 86 -6.26 2.80 11.88
N GLU A 87 -7.07 3.66 12.50
CA GLU A 87 -7.44 3.59 13.92
C GLU A 87 -8.93 3.36 14.08
N THR A 88 -9.36 2.10 14.07
CA THR A 88 -10.76 1.76 14.34
C THR A 88 -11.00 1.68 15.85
N GLN A 89 -11.66 2.69 16.41
CA GLN A 89 -12.06 2.70 17.81
C GLN A 89 -13.34 1.89 18.01
N LEU A 90 -13.21 0.68 18.52
CA LEU A 90 -14.34 -0.20 18.87
C LEU A 90 -14.62 -0.12 20.38
N ALA A 91 -15.88 -0.38 20.75
CA ALA A 91 -16.30 -0.39 22.14
C ALA A 91 -15.59 -1.49 22.95
N GLU A 92 -14.59 -1.13 23.75
CA GLU A 92 -13.69 -2.06 24.46
C GLU A 92 -14.41 -3.02 25.42
N LYS A 93 -15.59 -2.63 25.94
CA LYS A 93 -16.38 -3.41 26.91
C LYS A 93 -17.25 -4.49 26.25
N LEU A 94 -17.54 -4.38 24.97
CA LEU A 94 -18.27 -5.38 24.22
C LEU A 94 -17.37 -6.57 23.87
N THR A 95 -17.96 -7.75 23.77
CA THR A 95 -17.29 -8.94 23.24
C THR A 95 -17.20 -8.87 21.72
N VAL A 96 -16.34 -9.70 21.12
CA VAL A 96 -16.23 -9.88 19.66
C VAL A 96 -17.61 -10.14 19.06
N GLU A 97 -18.36 -11.09 19.63
CA GLU A 97 -19.70 -11.45 19.11
C GLU A 97 -20.69 -10.29 19.23
N GLU A 98 -20.75 -9.62 20.39
CA GLU A 98 -21.66 -8.49 20.60
C GLU A 98 -21.37 -7.34 19.65
N THR A 99 -20.09 -7.02 19.44
CA THR A 99 -19.68 -5.99 18.49
C THR A 99 -20.10 -6.34 17.07
N LEU A 100 -19.86 -7.58 16.62
CA LEU A 100 -20.26 -8.00 15.27
C LEU A 100 -21.78 -8.06 15.11
N ARG A 101 -22.54 -8.46 16.13
CA ARG A 101 -24.01 -8.40 16.11
C ARG A 101 -24.51 -6.95 15.97
N LEU A 102 -23.87 -6.01 16.69
CA LEU A 102 -24.20 -4.59 16.57
C LEU A 102 -23.94 -4.09 15.14
N PHE A 103 -22.74 -4.31 14.59
CA PHE A 103 -22.42 -3.87 13.22
C PHE A 103 -23.33 -4.56 12.18
N ARG A 104 -23.58 -5.87 12.33
CA ARG A 104 -24.49 -6.61 11.45
C ARG A 104 -25.91 -6.07 11.44
N SER A 105 -26.39 -5.49 12.55
CA SER A 105 -27.74 -4.92 12.64
C SER A 105 -27.94 -3.67 11.78
N PHE A 106 -26.89 -3.04 11.29
CA PHE A 106 -26.98 -1.89 10.37
C PHE A 106 -27.27 -2.29 8.92
N TYR A 107 -27.21 -3.60 8.60
CA TYR A 107 -27.38 -4.11 7.24
C TYR A 107 -28.56 -5.05 7.12
N HIS A 108 -29.30 -4.95 6.02
CA HIS A 108 -30.44 -5.83 5.75
C HIS A 108 -30.03 -7.25 5.33
N GLY A 109 -28.84 -7.42 4.74
CA GLY A 109 -28.27 -8.68 4.24
C GLY A 109 -26.83 -8.88 4.69
N GLY A 110 -26.23 -10.01 4.32
CA GLY A 110 -24.82 -10.33 4.59
C GLY A 110 -24.64 -11.63 5.39
N PRO A 111 -23.39 -12.06 5.60
CA PRO A 111 -23.06 -13.31 6.27
C PRO A 111 -23.52 -13.31 7.74
N THR A 112 -23.65 -14.51 8.30
CA THR A 112 -23.92 -14.66 9.74
C THR A 112 -22.70 -14.20 10.54
N VAL A 113 -22.94 -13.78 11.79
CA VAL A 113 -21.84 -13.42 12.71
C VAL A 113 -20.87 -14.58 12.89
N ASP A 114 -21.38 -15.83 12.93
CA ASP A 114 -20.56 -17.04 13.04
C ASP A 114 -19.63 -17.19 11.82
N THR A 115 -20.16 -16.96 10.62
CA THR A 115 -19.38 -17.00 9.39
C THR A 115 -18.25 -15.96 9.42
N VAL A 116 -18.56 -14.71 9.80
CA VAL A 116 -17.56 -13.63 9.85
C VAL A 116 -16.49 -13.91 10.91
N ILE A 117 -16.86 -14.37 12.12
CA ILE A 117 -15.90 -14.76 13.16
C ILE A 117 -14.96 -15.86 12.66
N GLY A 118 -15.50 -16.84 11.92
CA GLY A 118 -14.72 -17.90 11.29
C GLY A 118 -13.75 -17.38 10.24
N GLN A 119 -14.23 -16.51 9.33
CA GLN A 119 -13.42 -15.90 8.29
C GLN A 119 -12.19 -15.16 8.87
N VAL A 120 -12.40 -14.34 9.91
CA VAL A 120 -11.30 -13.58 10.53
C VAL A 120 -10.54 -14.34 11.61
N GLN A 121 -10.79 -15.65 11.77
CA GLN A 121 -10.10 -16.54 12.71
C GLN A 121 -10.14 -16.05 14.16
N LEU A 122 -11.31 -15.58 14.63
CA LEU A 122 -11.52 -15.10 16.00
C LEU A 122 -12.41 -16.03 16.83
N ASN A 123 -12.61 -17.31 16.43
CA ASN A 123 -13.49 -18.28 17.10
C ASN A 123 -13.16 -18.43 18.59
N GLU A 124 -11.87 -18.58 18.94
CA GLU A 124 -11.43 -18.74 20.33
C GLU A 124 -11.63 -17.45 21.17
N LYS A 125 -11.71 -16.30 20.52
CA LYS A 125 -11.87 -14.98 21.13
C LYS A 125 -13.31 -14.46 21.10
N ARG A 126 -14.26 -15.25 20.62
CA ARG A 126 -15.66 -14.89 20.43
C ARG A 126 -16.26 -14.17 21.64
N ARG A 127 -16.01 -14.69 22.86
CA ARG A 127 -16.52 -14.16 24.13
C ARG A 127 -15.54 -13.21 24.83
N SER A 128 -14.35 -12.99 24.28
CA SER A 128 -13.39 -12.03 24.81
C SER A 128 -13.84 -10.61 24.52
N ARG A 129 -13.61 -9.68 25.44
CA ARG A 129 -13.87 -8.26 25.22
C ARG A 129 -12.88 -7.70 24.21
N VAL A 130 -13.32 -6.75 23.38
CA VAL A 130 -12.48 -6.10 22.36
C VAL A 130 -11.23 -5.47 22.97
N GLY A 131 -11.35 -4.83 24.15
CA GLY A 131 -10.21 -4.26 24.87
C GLY A 131 -9.13 -5.27 25.29
N GLN A 132 -9.45 -6.57 25.33
CA GLN A 132 -8.51 -7.65 25.72
C GLN A 132 -7.83 -8.32 24.53
N LEU A 133 -8.16 -7.90 23.31
CA LEU A 133 -7.56 -8.43 22.07
C LEU A 133 -6.15 -7.87 21.89
N SER A 134 -5.25 -8.69 21.31
CA SER A 134 -3.95 -8.21 20.82
C SER A 134 -4.14 -7.25 19.62
N GLY A 135 -3.09 -6.49 19.25
CA GLY A 135 -3.12 -5.59 18.10
C GLY A 135 -3.59 -6.28 16.82
N GLY A 136 -2.99 -7.42 16.48
CA GLY A 136 -3.42 -8.20 15.30
C GLY A 136 -4.84 -8.76 15.40
N GLN A 137 -5.32 -9.10 16.61
CA GLN A 137 -6.71 -9.50 16.81
C GLN A 137 -7.67 -8.31 16.69
N LYS A 138 -7.29 -7.12 17.16
CA LYS A 138 -8.07 -5.88 16.97
C LYS A 138 -8.18 -5.52 15.50
N GLN A 139 -7.10 -5.66 14.73
CA GLN A 139 -7.10 -5.38 13.30
C GLN A 139 -8.01 -6.38 12.54
N ARG A 140 -7.94 -7.67 12.87
CA ARG A 140 -8.87 -8.67 12.31
C ARG A 140 -10.31 -8.40 12.72
N MET A 141 -10.54 -7.86 13.92
CA MET A 141 -11.87 -7.45 14.37
C MET A 141 -12.38 -6.22 13.59
N ALA A 142 -11.54 -5.23 13.29
CA ALA A 142 -11.89 -4.10 12.45
C ALA A 142 -12.28 -4.55 11.04
N LEU A 143 -11.47 -5.45 10.44
CA LEU A 143 -11.80 -6.08 9.16
C LEU A 143 -13.14 -6.84 9.23
N ALA A 144 -13.38 -7.60 10.31
CA ALA A 144 -14.65 -8.31 10.49
C ALA A 144 -15.86 -7.36 10.49
N CYS A 145 -15.75 -6.18 11.15
CA CYS A 145 -16.79 -5.16 11.12
C CYS A 145 -17.04 -4.62 9.71
N ALA A 146 -16.00 -4.49 8.88
CA ALA A 146 -16.12 -4.07 7.49
C ALA A 146 -16.80 -5.15 6.61
N LEU A 147 -16.65 -6.43 6.96
CA LEU A 147 -17.15 -7.55 6.16
C LEU A 147 -18.60 -7.97 6.48
N VAL A 148 -19.18 -7.55 7.62
CA VAL A 148 -20.52 -8.01 8.06
C VAL A 148 -21.66 -7.65 7.10
N GLY A 149 -21.48 -6.60 6.27
CA GLY A 149 -22.43 -6.16 5.25
C GLY A 149 -22.33 -6.91 3.92
N ASP A 150 -21.37 -7.81 3.74
CA ASP A 150 -21.03 -8.46 2.46
C ASP A 150 -20.68 -7.42 1.36
N PRO A 151 -19.69 -6.56 1.57
CA PRO A 151 -19.41 -5.45 0.67
C PRO A 151 -18.89 -5.93 -0.70
N GLU A 152 -19.19 -5.16 -1.75
CA GLU A 152 -18.64 -5.33 -3.10
C GLU A 152 -17.25 -4.67 -3.22
N LEU A 153 -17.03 -3.60 -2.44
CA LEU A 153 -15.79 -2.84 -2.38
C LEU A 153 -15.34 -2.66 -0.93
N LEU A 154 -14.10 -3.01 -0.65
CA LEU A 154 -13.47 -2.91 0.66
C LEU A 154 -12.36 -1.86 0.63
N PHE A 155 -12.45 -0.88 1.53
CA PHE A 155 -11.40 0.10 1.79
C PHE A 155 -10.60 -0.31 3.03
N LEU A 156 -9.27 -0.33 2.90
CA LEU A 156 -8.34 -0.69 3.96
C LEU A 156 -7.26 0.40 4.07
N ASP A 157 -7.34 1.21 5.12
CA ASP A 157 -6.34 2.26 5.34
C ASP A 157 -5.23 1.71 6.26
N GLU A 158 -4.05 1.51 5.68
CA GLU A 158 -2.83 0.96 6.33
C GLU A 158 -3.09 -0.27 7.22
N PRO A 159 -3.71 -1.34 6.68
CA PRO A 159 -4.29 -2.42 7.49
C PRO A 159 -3.30 -3.21 8.32
N THR A 160 -2.00 -3.16 8.01
CA THR A 160 -0.97 -3.96 8.69
C THR A 160 0.01 -3.14 9.52
N THR A 161 -0.22 -1.84 9.62
CA THR A 161 0.67 -0.94 10.40
C THR A 161 0.70 -1.35 11.87
N GLY A 162 1.92 -1.44 12.44
CA GLY A 162 2.14 -1.82 13.82
C GLY A 162 1.92 -3.31 14.15
N LEU A 163 1.67 -4.16 13.16
CA LEU A 163 1.52 -5.60 13.38
C LEU A 163 2.87 -6.33 13.35
N ASP A 164 2.97 -7.36 14.19
CA ASP A 164 4.05 -8.33 14.09
C ASP A 164 3.99 -9.14 12.76
N PRO A 165 5.09 -9.74 12.30
CA PRO A 165 5.14 -10.42 11.00
C PRO A 165 4.12 -11.56 10.85
N GLN A 166 3.77 -12.26 11.93
CA GLN A 166 2.80 -13.35 11.89
C GLN A 166 1.37 -12.82 11.73
N SER A 167 1.00 -11.81 12.51
CA SER A 167 -0.31 -11.14 12.42
C SER A 167 -0.51 -10.50 11.04
N ARG A 168 0.54 -9.89 10.47
CA ARG A 168 0.51 -9.31 9.12
C ARG A 168 0.20 -10.38 8.08
N ARG A 169 0.90 -11.52 8.08
CA ARG A 169 0.63 -12.63 7.13
C ARG A 169 -0.81 -13.14 7.25
N GLN A 170 -1.32 -13.31 8.46
CA GLN A 170 -2.69 -13.74 8.68
C GLN A 170 -3.71 -12.75 8.07
N LEU A 171 -3.44 -11.45 8.19
CA LEU A 171 -4.31 -10.43 7.59
C LEU A 171 -4.22 -10.44 6.06
N TRP A 172 -3.03 -10.62 5.49
CA TRP A 172 -2.86 -10.79 4.05
C TRP A 172 -3.66 -11.97 3.50
N ASP A 173 -3.59 -13.13 4.17
CA ASP A 173 -4.35 -14.33 3.76
C ASP A 173 -5.87 -14.06 3.76
N LEU A 174 -6.38 -13.24 4.69
CA LEU A 174 -7.79 -12.83 4.71
C LEU A 174 -8.16 -11.91 3.54
N ILE A 175 -7.29 -10.96 3.21
CA ILE A 175 -7.48 -10.06 2.06
C ILE A 175 -7.46 -10.85 0.75
N GLU A 176 -6.51 -11.79 0.60
CA GLU A 176 -6.43 -12.69 -0.55
C GLU A 176 -7.70 -13.54 -0.70
N GLN A 177 -8.25 -14.08 0.40
CA GLN A 177 -9.51 -14.83 0.37
C GLN A 177 -10.70 -13.96 -0.07
N PHE A 178 -10.76 -12.72 0.38
CA PHE A 178 -11.80 -11.77 -0.02
C PHE A 178 -11.68 -11.43 -1.53
N LYS A 179 -10.48 -11.16 -2.00
CA LYS A 179 -10.18 -10.96 -3.43
C LYS A 179 -10.57 -12.18 -4.27
N ALA A 180 -10.24 -13.40 -3.82
CA ALA A 180 -10.56 -14.64 -4.53
C ALA A 180 -12.08 -14.87 -4.72
N GLN A 181 -12.93 -14.18 -3.94
CA GLN A 181 -14.40 -14.17 -4.12
C GLN A 181 -14.85 -13.16 -5.18
N GLY A 182 -13.93 -12.53 -5.92
CA GLY A 182 -14.24 -11.54 -6.96
C GLY A 182 -14.60 -10.15 -6.41
N ARG A 183 -14.29 -9.87 -5.15
CA ARG A 183 -14.54 -8.58 -4.51
C ARG A 183 -13.41 -7.59 -4.82
N THR A 184 -13.74 -6.32 -4.83
CA THR A 184 -12.76 -5.25 -5.06
C THR A 184 -12.17 -4.77 -3.73
N VAL A 185 -10.85 -4.54 -3.71
CA VAL A 185 -10.14 -3.98 -2.56
C VAL A 185 -9.36 -2.75 -2.98
N LEU A 186 -9.51 -1.66 -2.26
CA LEU A 186 -8.60 -0.52 -2.29
C LEU A 186 -7.86 -0.45 -0.96
N LEU A 187 -6.56 -0.63 -0.97
CA LEU A 187 -5.74 -0.50 0.23
C LEU A 187 -4.72 0.64 0.08
N THR A 188 -4.47 1.34 1.19
CA THR A 188 -3.31 2.20 1.32
C THR A 188 -2.23 1.46 2.07
N THR A 189 -0.99 1.67 1.71
CA THR A 189 0.15 1.15 2.45
C THR A 189 1.42 1.96 2.15
N HIS A 190 2.34 1.94 3.10
CA HIS A 190 3.72 2.33 2.92
C HIS A 190 4.67 1.11 2.89
N TYR A 191 4.13 -0.11 3.06
CA TYR A 191 4.89 -1.36 2.95
C TYR A 191 4.84 -1.90 1.52
N MET A 192 5.96 -1.83 0.81
CA MET A 192 6.05 -2.28 -0.59
C MET A 192 5.81 -3.78 -0.74
N GLU A 193 6.30 -4.60 0.21
CA GLU A 193 6.05 -6.04 0.25
C GLU A 193 4.55 -6.38 0.30
N GLU A 194 3.75 -5.58 1.02
CA GLU A 194 2.30 -5.75 1.06
C GLU A 194 1.67 -5.49 -0.31
N ALA A 195 2.08 -4.41 -0.97
CA ALA A 195 1.59 -4.06 -2.29
C ALA A 195 2.00 -5.09 -3.35
N GLU A 196 3.24 -5.55 -3.33
CA GLU A 196 3.74 -6.59 -4.25
C GLU A 196 2.98 -7.91 -4.09
N ARG A 197 2.62 -8.27 -2.85
CA ARG A 197 1.91 -9.52 -2.56
C ARG A 197 0.43 -9.46 -2.90
N LEU A 198 -0.26 -8.39 -2.52
CA LEU A 198 -1.72 -8.34 -2.54
C LEU A 198 -2.30 -7.69 -3.78
N CYS A 199 -1.61 -6.67 -4.34
CA CYS A 199 -2.19 -5.81 -5.34
C CYS A 199 -1.98 -6.32 -6.76
N ASP A 200 -3.04 -6.27 -7.57
CA ASP A 200 -2.96 -6.51 -9.00
C ASP A 200 -2.36 -5.30 -9.72
N ARG A 201 -2.72 -4.10 -9.27
CA ARG A 201 -2.17 -2.82 -9.74
C ARG A 201 -1.95 -1.90 -8.56
N VAL A 202 -0.99 -1.00 -8.72
CA VAL A 202 -0.67 0.01 -7.72
C VAL A 202 -0.52 1.37 -8.38
N ALA A 203 -0.91 2.41 -7.64
CA ALA A 203 -0.56 3.79 -7.95
C ALA A 203 0.40 4.31 -6.90
N ILE A 204 1.52 4.84 -7.35
CA ILE A 204 2.45 5.58 -6.49
C ILE A 204 2.02 7.04 -6.49
N VAL A 205 1.75 7.57 -5.30
CA VAL A 205 1.29 8.96 -5.09
C VAL A 205 2.37 9.74 -4.36
N ASP A 206 2.66 10.92 -4.87
CA ASP A 206 3.52 11.90 -4.21
C ASP A 206 2.97 13.31 -4.44
N HIS A 207 3.02 14.16 -3.39
CA HIS A 207 2.50 15.53 -3.44
C HIS A 207 1.08 15.65 -4.03
N GLY A 208 0.18 14.72 -3.66
CA GLY A 208 -1.22 14.71 -4.09
C GLY A 208 -1.46 14.31 -5.55
N ARG A 209 -0.47 13.72 -6.23
CA ARG A 209 -0.54 13.30 -7.64
C ARG A 209 -0.09 11.86 -7.81
N VAL A 210 -0.70 11.16 -8.78
CA VAL A 210 -0.20 9.86 -9.23
C VAL A 210 1.06 10.10 -10.07
N ILE A 211 2.19 9.53 -9.64
CA ILE A 211 3.48 9.63 -10.33
C ILE A 211 3.84 8.36 -11.10
N ALA A 212 3.26 7.22 -10.73
CA ALA A 212 3.35 5.96 -11.48
C ALA A 212 2.10 5.11 -11.25
N LEU A 213 1.72 4.34 -12.26
CA LEU A 213 0.56 3.44 -12.23
C LEU A 213 0.85 2.20 -13.09
N GLY A 214 0.68 1.01 -12.54
CA GLY A 214 0.87 -0.25 -13.24
C GLY A 214 0.74 -1.45 -12.31
N THR A 215 1.00 -2.65 -12.82
CA THR A 215 1.21 -3.82 -11.96
C THR A 215 2.55 -3.68 -11.23
N PRO A 216 2.73 -4.28 -10.04
CA PRO A 216 4.02 -4.30 -9.36
C PRO A 216 5.18 -4.73 -10.28
N CYS A 217 4.98 -5.80 -11.05
CA CYS A 217 5.99 -6.30 -11.99
C CYS A 217 6.32 -5.31 -13.11
N GLU A 218 5.32 -4.62 -13.71
CA GLU A 218 5.54 -3.60 -14.74
C GLU A 218 6.33 -2.41 -14.20
N LEU A 219 6.00 -1.96 -12.99
CA LEU A 219 6.69 -0.84 -12.36
C LEU A 219 8.12 -1.21 -12.02
N ILE A 220 8.38 -2.39 -11.44
CA ILE A 220 9.74 -2.85 -11.16
C ILE A 220 10.54 -3.00 -12.48
N ALA A 221 9.94 -3.59 -13.51
CA ALA A 221 10.59 -3.72 -14.82
C ALA A 221 10.92 -2.36 -15.48
N SER A 222 10.18 -1.28 -15.14
CA SER A 222 10.44 0.06 -15.67
C SER A 222 11.77 0.66 -15.20
N LEU A 223 12.37 0.14 -14.12
CA LEU A 223 13.73 0.50 -13.71
C LEU A 223 14.81 0.07 -14.73
N GLY A 224 14.49 -0.93 -15.56
CA GLY A 224 15.47 -1.49 -16.52
C GLY A 224 16.56 -2.31 -15.86
N SER A 225 16.49 -2.55 -14.55
CA SER A 225 17.46 -3.29 -13.74
C SER A 225 16.81 -4.47 -13.04
N GLU A 226 17.52 -5.60 -12.96
CA GLU A 226 17.06 -6.79 -12.23
C GLU A 226 17.52 -6.79 -10.77
N HIS A 227 18.65 -6.13 -10.49
CA HIS A 227 19.29 -6.13 -9.18
C HIS A 227 19.71 -4.73 -8.75
N VAL A 228 19.76 -4.54 -7.45
CA VAL A 228 20.33 -3.35 -6.80
C VAL A 228 21.51 -3.78 -5.93
N VAL A 229 22.65 -3.08 -6.08
CA VAL A 229 23.83 -3.21 -5.22
C VAL A 229 23.90 -1.98 -4.34
N GLU A 230 23.70 -2.15 -3.04
CA GLU A 230 23.83 -1.11 -2.02
C GLU A 230 25.15 -1.30 -1.28
N PHE A 231 25.96 -0.24 -1.15
CA PHE A 231 27.20 -0.31 -0.39
C PHE A 231 27.61 1.03 0.23
N THR A 232 28.43 0.92 1.29
CA THR A 232 29.18 2.03 1.89
C THR A 232 30.68 1.73 1.84
N LEU A 233 31.51 2.74 1.86
CA LEU A 233 32.96 2.61 1.76
C LEU A 233 33.63 2.82 3.13
N LEU A 234 34.77 2.15 3.34
CA LEU A 234 35.54 2.21 4.60
C LEU A 234 36.21 3.58 4.83
N ASP A 235 36.73 4.18 3.78
CA ASP A 235 37.49 5.44 3.85
C ASP A 235 37.00 6.39 2.75
N GLY A 236 36.66 7.63 3.07
CA GLY A 236 36.03 8.67 2.28
C GLY A 236 36.47 8.96 0.84
N LYS A 237 37.25 8.09 0.18
CA LYS A 237 37.50 8.14 -1.25
C LYS A 237 36.42 7.39 -1.99
N SER A 238 35.42 8.13 -2.44
CA SER A 238 34.31 7.58 -3.21
C SER A 238 34.64 7.71 -4.72
N PRO A 239 34.43 6.66 -5.54
CA PRO A 239 34.51 6.77 -6.98
C PRO A 239 33.52 7.81 -7.51
N ASP A 240 33.84 8.44 -8.63
CA ASP A 240 32.91 9.36 -9.30
C ASP A 240 31.72 8.59 -9.88
N ASP A 241 30.53 9.23 -9.91
CA ASP A 241 29.32 8.63 -10.47
C ASP A 241 29.47 8.25 -11.94
N ASN A 242 30.30 9.01 -12.70
CA ASN A 242 30.58 8.67 -14.08
C ASN A 242 31.42 7.39 -14.21
N GLU A 243 32.37 7.18 -13.29
CA GLU A 243 33.19 5.96 -13.23
C GLU A 243 32.30 4.75 -12.87
N LEU A 244 31.35 4.90 -11.92
CA LEU A 244 30.39 3.86 -11.56
C LEU A 244 29.44 3.54 -12.70
N ARG A 245 28.94 4.55 -13.43
CA ARG A 245 28.08 4.36 -14.60
C ARG A 245 28.80 3.70 -15.80
N ALA A 246 30.11 3.82 -15.85
CA ALA A 246 30.94 3.19 -16.90
C ALA A 246 31.16 1.69 -16.66
N LEU A 247 30.80 1.16 -15.48
CA LEU A 247 30.87 -0.27 -15.21
C LEU A 247 29.82 -1.04 -16.03
N GLY A 248 30.21 -2.20 -16.52
CA GLY A 248 29.31 -3.06 -17.30
C GLY A 248 28.05 -3.42 -16.51
N GLY A 249 26.89 -3.31 -17.14
CA GLY A 249 25.60 -3.66 -16.56
C GLY A 249 24.99 -2.64 -15.60
N VAL A 250 25.64 -1.48 -15.36
CA VAL A 250 25.08 -0.39 -14.53
C VAL A 250 24.15 0.49 -15.35
N HIS A 251 22.89 0.61 -14.91
CA HIS A 251 21.86 1.47 -15.53
C HIS A 251 21.75 2.82 -14.84
N ALA A 252 21.77 2.81 -13.49
CA ALA A 252 21.69 4.03 -12.70
C ALA A 252 22.60 3.96 -11.48
N VAL A 253 23.08 5.14 -11.04
CA VAL A 253 23.83 5.34 -9.81
C VAL A 253 23.11 6.38 -8.99
N ARG A 254 22.87 6.06 -7.72
CA ARG A 254 22.21 6.92 -6.76
C ARG A 254 22.99 6.96 -5.46
N ARG A 255 22.94 8.10 -4.76
CA ARG A 255 23.55 8.28 -3.44
C ARG A 255 22.52 8.81 -2.45
N THR A 256 22.59 8.26 -1.25
CA THR A 256 21.81 8.75 -0.11
C THR A 256 22.74 8.79 1.10
N GLY A 257 23.17 9.98 1.50
CA GLY A 257 24.23 10.14 2.50
C GLY A 257 25.52 9.45 2.05
N GLU A 258 26.03 8.51 2.85
CA GLU A 258 27.23 7.72 2.56
C GLU A 258 26.95 6.44 1.75
N ARG A 259 25.68 6.10 1.53
CA ARG A 259 25.27 4.90 0.79
C ARG A 259 25.23 5.15 -0.70
N ILE A 260 25.75 4.21 -1.45
CA ILE A 260 25.78 4.19 -2.91
C ILE A 260 24.91 3.03 -3.37
N PHE A 261 24.01 3.30 -4.31
CA PHE A 261 23.13 2.31 -4.92
C PHE A 261 23.43 2.24 -6.41
N LEU A 262 23.67 1.03 -6.91
CA LEU A 262 23.81 0.76 -8.33
C LEU A 262 22.63 -0.10 -8.78
N GLU A 263 21.86 0.39 -9.72
CA GLU A 263 20.84 -0.37 -10.42
C GLU A 263 21.52 -1.11 -11.57
N ILE A 264 21.48 -2.43 -11.57
CA ILE A 264 22.29 -3.26 -12.46
C ILE A 264 21.47 -4.36 -13.13
N SER A 265 21.91 -4.82 -14.31
CA SER A 265 21.30 -5.97 -14.98
C SER A 265 21.72 -7.28 -14.32
N GLN A 266 23.01 -7.49 -14.15
CA GLN A 266 23.56 -8.78 -13.68
C GLN A 266 24.70 -8.59 -12.71
N LEU A 267 24.61 -9.25 -11.55
CA LEU A 267 25.61 -9.17 -10.47
C LEU A 267 27.01 -9.60 -10.93
N HIS A 268 27.11 -10.67 -11.72
CA HIS A 268 28.39 -11.24 -12.13
C HIS A 268 29.14 -10.37 -13.15
N GLU A 269 28.47 -9.48 -13.85
CA GLU A 269 29.10 -8.53 -14.77
C GLU A 269 29.60 -7.28 -14.07
N THR A 270 28.88 -6.83 -13.04
CA THR A 270 29.16 -5.53 -12.37
C THR A 270 30.07 -5.67 -11.16
N LEU A 271 29.91 -6.70 -10.31
CA LEU A 271 30.67 -6.81 -9.07
C LEU A 271 32.18 -6.95 -9.25
N PRO A 272 32.71 -7.78 -10.18
CA PRO A 272 34.17 -7.91 -10.33
C PRO A 272 34.85 -6.60 -10.79
N PRO A 273 34.33 -5.85 -11.78
CA PRO A 273 34.89 -4.54 -12.12
C PRO A 273 34.79 -3.52 -11.00
N LEU A 274 33.69 -3.52 -10.22
CA LEU A 274 33.53 -2.64 -9.06
C LEU A 274 34.59 -2.93 -7.98
N LEU A 275 34.84 -4.19 -7.64
CA LEU A 275 35.88 -4.57 -6.69
C LEU A 275 37.27 -4.11 -7.16
N ASN A 276 37.62 -4.33 -8.43
CA ASN A 276 38.88 -3.89 -9.00
C ASN A 276 39.04 -2.35 -8.99
N MET A 277 37.94 -1.62 -9.17
CA MET A 277 37.92 -0.17 -9.07
C MET A 277 38.22 0.29 -7.64
N LEU A 278 37.58 -0.28 -6.64
CA LEU A 278 37.78 0.07 -5.24
C LEU A 278 39.19 -0.25 -4.76
N GLU A 279 39.77 -1.39 -5.18
CA GLU A 279 41.19 -1.71 -4.89
C GLU A 279 42.16 -0.66 -5.46
N ARG A 280 41.93 -0.17 -6.70
CA ARG A 280 42.74 0.91 -7.30
C ARG A 280 42.63 2.22 -6.55
N LEU A 281 41.47 2.53 -5.97
CA LEU A 281 41.23 3.71 -5.14
C LEU A 281 41.81 3.56 -3.73
N GLY A 282 42.24 2.34 -3.34
CA GLY A 282 42.78 2.05 -2.03
C GLY A 282 41.71 2.06 -0.95
N THR A 283 40.45 1.74 -1.30
CA THR A 283 39.32 1.65 -0.40
C THR A 283 38.65 0.28 -0.51
N GLY A 284 37.71 -0.01 0.41
CA GLY A 284 36.93 -1.25 0.43
C GLY A 284 35.50 -0.98 0.89
N PHE A 285 34.68 -2.03 0.85
CA PHE A 285 33.33 -1.96 1.39
C PHE A 285 33.36 -1.95 2.92
N ALA A 286 32.66 -1.02 3.54
CA ALA A 286 32.26 -1.10 4.96
C ALA A 286 31.02 -1.97 5.08
N GLU A 287 30.08 -1.84 4.16
CA GLU A 287 28.88 -2.67 4.05
C GLU A 287 28.58 -2.92 2.56
N LEU A 288 28.13 -4.12 2.23
CA LEU A 288 27.67 -4.49 0.88
C LEU A 288 26.43 -5.34 1.01
N ARG A 289 25.35 -4.94 0.32
CA ARG A 289 24.11 -5.70 0.18
C ARG A 289 23.72 -5.78 -1.28
N THR A 290 23.08 -6.87 -1.65
CA THR A 290 22.49 -7.04 -2.97
C THR A 290 21.08 -7.58 -2.82
N HIS A 291 20.14 -7.07 -3.59
CA HIS A 291 18.77 -7.56 -3.63
C HIS A 291 18.20 -7.45 -5.04
N THR A 292 17.13 -8.19 -5.30
CA THR A 292 16.33 -8.02 -6.53
C THR A 292 15.57 -6.70 -6.43
N ALA A 293 15.46 -5.97 -7.53
CA ALA A 293 14.73 -4.70 -7.57
C ALA A 293 13.28 -4.85 -7.06
N THR A 294 12.82 -3.89 -6.30
CA THR A 294 11.53 -3.86 -5.60
C THR A 294 10.74 -2.60 -5.92
N LEU A 295 9.48 -2.53 -5.52
CA LEU A 295 8.70 -1.28 -5.59
C LEU A 295 9.32 -0.14 -4.74
N GLU A 296 10.07 -0.45 -3.68
CA GLU A 296 10.80 0.57 -2.91
C GLU A 296 11.85 1.25 -3.78
N ASP A 297 12.58 0.47 -4.60
CA ASP A 297 13.56 1.03 -5.55
C ASP A 297 12.88 1.88 -6.62
N VAL A 298 11.70 1.47 -7.12
CA VAL A 298 10.89 2.29 -8.04
C VAL A 298 10.53 3.63 -7.41
N PHE A 299 10.01 3.60 -6.18
CA PHE A 299 9.62 4.82 -5.47
C PHE A 299 10.81 5.75 -5.30
N VAL A 300 11.94 5.22 -4.86
CA VAL A 300 13.16 6.02 -4.67
C VAL A 300 13.70 6.55 -5.98
N SER A 301 13.66 5.77 -7.06
CA SER A 301 14.08 6.22 -8.40
C SER A 301 13.23 7.40 -8.90
N LEU A 302 11.91 7.38 -8.63
CA LEU A 302 10.96 8.42 -9.05
C LEU A 302 11.04 9.70 -8.20
N THR A 303 11.32 9.57 -6.88
CA THR A 303 11.19 10.68 -5.92
C THR A 303 12.53 11.17 -5.37
N GLY A 304 13.58 10.37 -5.50
CA GLY A 304 14.92 10.64 -4.93
C GLY A 304 15.00 10.45 -3.41
N ARG A 305 13.96 9.94 -2.75
CA ARG A 305 13.89 9.76 -1.28
C ARG A 305 13.32 8.39 -0.90
N SER A 306 13.74 7.85 0.25
CA SER A 306 13.19 6.60 0.80
C SER A 306 11.91 6.87 1.59
N LEU A 307 10.98 5.88 1.60
CA LEU A 307 9.76 5.92 2.42
C LEU A 307 10.04 5.79 3.92
N ARG A 308 11.22 5.31 4.31
CA ARG A 308 11.59 5.02 5.71
C ARG A 308 12.29 6.17 6.41
N GLU A 309 12.57 7.27 5.75
CA GLU A 309 13.33 8.41 6.29
C GLU A 309 12.44 9.54 6.84
N GLU A 310 11.14 9.29 7.12
CA GLU A 310 10.25 10.25 7.79
C GLU A 310 9.84 9.78 9.20
#